data_b62c4ab79c25047464ad5a715a2c3b81
#
_entry.id   b62c4ab79c25047464ad5a715a2c3b81
#
_cell.length_a   1.000
_cell.length_b   1.000
_cell.length_c   1.000
_cell.angle_alpha   90.00
_cell.angle_beta   90.00
_cell.angle_gamma   90.00
#
_symmetry.space_group_name_H-M   'P 1'
#
loop_
_entity.id
_entity.type
_entity.pdbx_description
1 polymer ?
#
loop_
_entity_poly.entity_id
_entity_poly.type
_entity_poly.pdbx_seq_one_letter_code
_entity_poly.pdbx_strand_id
1 'polypeptide(L)'
;MAQNSVFEKLFQINVNEHVEKKNELSYLSWPYAWAEVKKLYPTANYKVYEAEDGCIYFSDGRTAWVKTGVTIEGLEHIEYLPIMDYRNKSIPVENITSFDVNKTIQRSLTKALARHGLGLYLYAGEDLPEVEVEKISARDAQVVKAIVDKFENADKLYESLLNKYHIKNFKELTVKQYVEIVQGLNDLSESRRKKDGDKVHNSGKSEGKTETKAL
;
A
#
# COMPACT_ATOMS: atom_id res chain seq x y z
N MET A 1 40.28 -1.49 -16.33
CA MET A 1 39.16 -1.47 -15.36
C MET A 1 37.91 -1.76 -16.15
N ALA A 2 37.15 -2.78 -15.78
CA ALA A 2 35.88 -3.07 -16.43
C ALA A 2 34.92 -1.88 -16.20
N GLN A 3 34.40 -1.34 -17.28
CA GLN A 3 33.42 -0.24 -17.21
C GLN A 3 32.11 -0.85 -16.70
N ASN A 4 31.60 -0.40 -15.55
CA ASN A 4 30.32 -0.88 -15.02
C ASN A 4 29.23 -0.76 -16.07
N SER A 5 28.44 -1.81 -16.24
CA SER A 5 27.30 -1.84 -17.16
C SER A 5 26.24 -0.78 -16.79
N VAL A 6 25.34 -0.48 -17.74
CA VAL A 6 24.17 0.40 -17.46
C VAL A 6 23.42 -0.09 -16.22
N PHE A 7 23.19 -1.40 -16.17
CA PHE A 7 22.46 -2.03 -15.06
C PHE A 7 23.17 -1.80 -13.72
N GLU A 8 24.46 -2.06 -13.61
CA GLU A 8 25.20 -1.89 -12.36
C GLU A 8 25.19 -0.44 -11.86
N LYS A 9 25.36 0.52 -12.78
CA LYS A 9 25.32 1.95 -12.41
C LYS A 9 23.95 2.38 -11.90
N LEU A 10 22.87 1.96 -12.56
CA LEU A 10 21.50 2.32 -12.17
C LEU A 10 21.04 1.56 -10.92
N PHE A 11 21.47 0.31 -10.76
CA PHE A 11 21.12 -0.51 -9.60
C PHE A 11 21.70 0.00 -8.28
N GLN A 12 22.83 0.70 -8.33
CA GLN A 12 23.46 1.30 -7.15
C GLN A 12 22.77 2.57 -6.65
N ILE A 13 21.88 3.16 -7.43
CA ILE A 13 21.17 4.40 -7.05
C ILE A 13 20.13 4.06 -5.98
N ASN A 14 20.26 4.69 -4.81
CA ASN A 14 19.26 4.60 -3.77
C ASN A 14 18.07 5.51 -4.09
N VAL A 15 16.91 4.93 -4.35
CA VAL A 15 15.68 5.66 -4.69
C VAL A 15 14.67 5.73 -3.55
N ASN A 16 15.00 5.22 -2.36
CA ASN A 16 14.05 5.04 -1.25
C ASN A 16 13.36 6.34 -0.79
N GLU A 17 14.05 7.48 -0.87
CA GLU A 17 13.50 8.79 -0.49
C GLU A 17 12.43 9.31 -1.48
N HIS A 18 12.34 8.72 -2.66
CA HIS A 18 11.41 9.11 -3.73
C HIS A 18 10.36 8.04 -4.02
N VAL A 19 10.16 7.14 -3.05
CA VAL A 19 9.18 6.05 -3.10
C VAL A 19 7.94 6.43 -2.31
N GLU A 20 6.81 6.42 -2.97
CA GLU A 20 5.50 6.54 -2.34
C GLU A 20 4.93 5.14 -2.08
N LYS A 21 4.41 4.91 -0.87
CA LYS A 21 3.69 3.68 -0.52
C LYS A 21 2.19 3.90 -0.66
N LYS A 22 1.54 3.05 -1.44
CA LYS A 22 0.09 3.07 -1.61
C LYS A 22 -0.42 1.64 -1.70
N ASN A 23 -1.36 1.27 -0.83
CA ASN A 23 -1.92 -0.10 -0.76
C ASN A 23 -0.84 -1.20 -0.70
N GLU A 24 0.14 -1.05 0.20
CA GLU A 24 1.28 -1.96 0.39
C GLU A 24 2.25 -2.06 -0.81
N LEU A 25 1.98 -1.40 -1.94
CA LEU A 25 2.88 -1.33 -3.08
C LEU A 25 3.77 -0.09 -3.01
N SER A 26 4.99 -0.24 -3.48
CA SER A 26 5.97 0.82 -3.58
C SER A 26 5.95 1.43 -4.98
N TYR A 27 5.80 2.74 -5.07
CA TYR A 27 5.79 3.47 -6.35
C TYR A 27 6.96 4.43 -6.40
N LEU A 28 7.88 4.21 -7.31
CA LEU A 28 8.92 5.19 -7.60
C LEU A 28 8.32 6.35 -8.40
N SER A 29 8.57 7.59 -7.95
CA SER A 29 8.17 8.79 -8.66
C SER A 29 8.76 8.80 -10.07
N TRP A 30 7.89 8.80 -11.11
CA TRP A 30 8.33 8.75 -12.50
C TRP A 30 9.21 9.95 -12.93
N PRO A 31 8.94 11.21 -12.49
CA PRO A 31 9.81 12.34 -12.84
C PRO A 31 11.21 12.18 -12.25
N TYR A 32 11.30 11.69 -11.02
CA TYR A 32 12.58 11.41 -10.38
C TYR A 32 13.33 10.29 -11.14
N ALA A 33 12.66 9.17 -11.39
CA ALA A 33 13.26 8.05 -12.12
C ALA A 33 13.81 8.48 -13.49
N TRP A 34 13.04 9.27 -14.22
CA TRP A 34 13.44 9.78 -15.53
C TRP A 34 14.62 10.75 -15.42
N ALA A 35 14.58 11.67 -14.44
CA ALA A 35 15.65 12.64 -14.20
C ALA A 35 16.99 11.94 -13.86
N GLU A 36 16.98 10.92 -13.01
CA GLU A 36 18.19 10.17 -12.66
C GLU A 36 18.79 9.46 -13.88
N VAL A 37 17.96 8.84 -14.70
CA VAL A 37 18.43 8.21 -15.93
C VAL A 37 19.00 9.25 -16.91
N LYS A 38 18.33 10.38 -17.11
CA LYS A 38 18.78 11.42 -18.04
C LYS A 38 20.07 12.12 -17.60
N LYS A 39 20.35 12.19 -16.29
CA LYS A 39 21.63 12.69 -15.77
C LYS A 39 22.81 11.81 -16.20
N LEU A 40 22.63 10.49 -16.15
CA LEU A 40 23.69 9.52 -16.49
C LEU A 40 23.72 9.18 -17.98
N TYR A 41 22.56 9.15 -18.61
CA TYR A 41 22.36 8.76 -20.01
C TYR A 41 21.51 9.80 -20.75
N PRO A 42 22.10 10.93 -21.17
CA PRO A 42 21.36 12.02 -21.81
C PRO A 42 20.63 11.60 -23.09
N THR A 43 21.11 10.56 -23.78
CA THR A 43 20.52 10.00 -25.01
C THR A 43 19.41 8.99 -24.74
N ALA A 44 19.17 8.60 -23.47
CA ALA A 44 18.06 7.71 -23.12
C ALA A 44 16.73 8.25 -23.66
N ASN A 45 15.92 7.35 -24.21
CA ASN A 45 14.64 7.69 -24.79
C ASN A 45 13.57 6.68 -24.38
N TYR A 46 12.30 7.05 -24.55
CA TYR A 46 11.18 6.16 -24.32
C TYR A 46 10.23 6.11 -25.51
N LYS A 47 9.44 5.07 -25.58
CA LYS A 47 8.40 4.89 -26.57
C LYS A 47 7.11 4.39 -25.91
N VAL A 48 6.00 4.98 -26.30
CA VAL A 48 4.65 4.43 -26.08
C VAL A 48 4.25 3.76 -27.39
N TYR A 49 3.89 2.50 -27.34
CA TYR A 49 3.47 1.75 -28.52
C TYR A 49 1.97 1.96 -28.74
N GLU A 50 1.62 2.08 -30.00
CA GLU A 50 0.24 2.26 -30.44
C GLU A 50 -0.29 0.96 -31.04
N ALA A 51 -1.58 0.70 -30.89
CA ALA A 51 -2.30 -0.35 -31.60
C ALA A 51 -2.51 0.04 -33.08
N GLU A 52 -2.98 -0.90 -33.89
CA GLU A 52 -3.17 -0.67 -35.33
C GLU A 52 -4.16 0.46 -35.66
N ASP A 53 -5.11 0.72 -34.75
CA ASP A 53 -6.10 1.80 -34.83
C ASP A 53 -5.58 3.15 -34.31
N GLY A 54 -4.31 3.23 -33.89
CA GLY A 54 -3.69 4.41 -33.31
C GLY A 54 -3.99 4.64 -31.83
N CYS A 55 -4.67 3.71 -31.16
CA CYS A 55 -4.86 3.79 -29.72
C CYS A 55 -3.54 3.53 -28.97
N ILE A 56 -3.29 4.29 -27.90
CA ILE A 56 -2.10 4.17 -27.04
C ILE A 56 -2.26 3.07 -25.96
N TYR A 57 -3.22 2.18 -26.13
CA TYR A 57 -3.42 0.98 -25.33
C TYR A 57 -3.89 -0.18 -26.24
N PHE A 58 -3.74 -1.38 -25.74
CA PHE A 58 -4.16 -2.62 -26.39
C PHE A 58 -5.30 -3.25 -25.59
N SER A 59 -6.19 -4.00 -26.26
CA SER A 59 -7.32 -4.66 -25.60
C SER A 59 -7.55 -6.06 -26.15
N ASP A 60 -8.05 -6.94 -25.29
CA ASP A 60 -8.59 -8.26 -25.63
C ASP A 60 -10.12 -8.26 -25.78
N GLY A 61 -10.73 -7.05 -25.78
CA GLY A 61 -12.18 -6.84 -25.81
C GLY A 61 -12.86 -6.91 -24.43
N ARG A 62 -12.14 -7.29 -23.37
CA ARG A 62 -12.64 -7.36 -21.99
C ARG A 62 -11.90 -6.41 -21.07
N THR A 63 -10.58 -6.39 -21.15
CA THR A 63 -9.68 -5.53 -20.42
C THR A 63 -8.65 -4.92 -21.35
N ALA A 64 -7.79 -4.04 -20.83
CA ALA A 64 -6.76 -3.41 -21.64
C ALA A 64 -5.44 -3.27 -20.89
N TRP A 65 -4.37 -3.08 -21.68
CA TRP A 65 -3.01 -2.85 -21.18
C TRP A 65 -2.29 -1.82 -22.04
N VAL A 66 -1.25 -1.22 -21.48
CA VAL A 66 -0.31 -0.40 -22.25
C VAL A 66 0.95 -1.19 -22.57
N LYS A 67 1.64 -0.80 -23.64
CA LYS A 67 2.97 -1.30 -24.01
C LYS A 67 3.89 -0.12 -24.11
N THR A 68 4.98 -0.12 -23.34
CA THR A 68 5.98 0.94 -23.36
C THR A 68 7.39 0.36 -23.48
N GLY A 69 8.33 1.16 -23.93
CA GLY A 69 9.74 0.79 -23.99
C GLY A 69 10.63 1.92 -23.50
N VAL A 70 11.75 1.59 -22.91
CA VAL A 70 12.82 2.53 -22.57
C VAL A 70 14.12 2.04 -23.18
N THR A 71 14.80 2.91 -23.92
CA THR A 71 16.07 2.62 -24.58
C THR A 71 17.20 3.39 -23.90
N ILE A 72 18.23 2.67 -23.43
CA ILE A 72 19.47 3.23 -22.88
C ILE A 72 20.64 2.57 -23.59
N GLU A 73 21.56 3.38 -24.15
CA GLU A 73 22.72 2.90 -24.91
C GLU A 73 22.40 1.84 -25.97
N GLY A 74 21.26 2.00 -26.67
CA GLY A 74 20.82 1.12 -27.76
C GLY A 74 20.09 -0.15 -27.31
N LEU A 75 20.05 -0.46 -25.99
CA LEU A 75 19.24 -1.57 -25.46
C LEU A 75 17.86 -1.04 -25.07
N GLU A 76 16.81 -1.65 -25.62
CA GLU A 76 15.42 -1.38 -25.26
C GLU A 76 14.88 -2.45 -24.30
N HIS A 77 14.30 -2.02 -23.19
CA HIS A 77 13.46 -2.87 -22.34
C HIS A 77 12.00 -2.47 -22.51
N ILE A 78 11.19 -3.46 -22.88
CA ILE A 78 9.75 -3.30 -23.09
C ILE A 78 9.01 -3.79 -21.84
N GLU A 79 7.97 -3.05 -21.46
CA GLU A 79 7.06 -3.40 -20.39
C GLU A 79 5.62 -3.40 -20.87
N TYR A 80 4.84 -4.35 -20.38
CA TYR A 80 3.39 -4.45 -20.56
C TYR A 80 2.72 -4.30 -19.20
N LEU A 81 1.78 -3.38 -19.07
CA LEU A 81 1.11 -3.14 -17.80
C LEU A 81 -0.40 -3.08 -17.99
N PRO A 82 -1.19 -3.93 -17.31
CA PRO A 82 -2.64 -3.85 -17.33
C PRO A 82 -3.15 -2.50 -16.81
N ILE A 83 -4.25 -2.02 -17.38
CA ILE A 83 -4.96 -0.84 -16.86
C ILE A 83 -5.81 -1.30 -15.69
N MET A 84 -5.49 -0.79 -14.49
CA MET A 84 -6.02 -1.27 -13.22
C MET A 84 -6.61 -0.15 -12.37
N ASP A 85 -7.61 -0.52 -11.58
CA ASP A 85 -8.19 0.33 -10.54
C ASP A 85 -7.24 0.49 -9.32
N TYR A 86 -7.72 1.19 -8.29
CA TYR A 86 -6.97 1.41 -7.05
C TYR A 86 -6.75 0.14 -6.20
N ARG A 87 -7.45 -0.95 -6.53
CA ARG A 87 -7.32 -2.28 -5.90
C ARG A 87 -6.44 -3.23 -6.72
N ASN A 88 -5.76 -2.72 -7.74
CA ASN A 88 -4.96 -3.49 -8.70
C ASN A 88 -5.78 -4.54 -9.50
N LYS A 89 -7.09 -4.33 -9.67
CA LYS A 89 -7.93 -5.16 -10.54
C LYS A 89 -8.03 -4.50 -11.90
N SER A 90 -7.93 -5.32 -12.96
CA SER A 90 -8.10 -4.84 -14.34
C SER A 90 -9.46 -4.17 -14.52
N ILE A 91 -9.46 -2.99 -15.14
CA ILE A 91 -10.67 -2.23 -15.43
C ILE A 91 -11.29 -2.81 -16.71
N PRO A 92 -12.62 -3.09 -16.74
CA PRO A 92 -13.32 -3.44 -17.98
C PRO A 92 -13.13 -2.35 -19.05
N VAL A 93 -12.98 -2.75 -20.32
CA VAL A 93 -12.60 -1.82 -21.40
C VAL A 93 -13.57 -0.65 -21.55
N GLU A 94 -14.87 -0.89 -21.35
CA GLU A 94 -15.92 0.11 -21.43
C GLU A 94 -15.85 1.19 -20.31
N ASN A 95 -15.09 0.93 -19.25
CA ASN A 95 -14.95 1.83 -18.11
C ASN A 95 -13.58 2.53 -18.07
N ILE A 96 -12.71 2.27 -19.05
CA ILE A 96 -11.37 2.86 -19.12
C ILE A 96 -11.46 4.32 -19.57
N THR A 97 -10.80 5.19 -18.81
CA THR A 97 -10.66 6.60 -19.15
C THR A 97 -9.25 6.93 -19.66
N SER A 98 -9.11 8.03 -20.39
CA SER A 98 -7.78 8.52 -20.80
C SER A 98 -6.86 8.82 -19.62
N PHE A 99 -7.43 9.16 -18.45
CA PHE A 99 -6.68 9.34 -17.21
C PHE A 99 -6.06 8.02 -16.73
N ASP A 100 -6.82 6.92 -16.77
CA ASP A 100 -6.33 5.60 -16.38
C ASP A 100 -5.24 5.11 -17.32
N VAL A 101 -5.40 5.34 -18.63
CA VAL A 101 -4.39 5.04 -19.65
C VAL A 101 -3.10 5.80 -19.37
N ASN A 102 -3.17 7.14 -19.23
CA ASN A 102 -1.99 7.96 -18.97
C ASN A 102 -1.28 7.58 -17.66
N LYS A 103 -2.02 7.37 -16.59
CA LYS A 103 -1.48 6.90 -15.31
C LYS A 103 -0.74 5.56 -15.46
N THR A 104 -1.31 4.64 -16.23
CA THR A 104 -0.72 3.32 -16.48
C THR A 104 0.55 3.43 -17.34
N ILE A 105 0.57 4.31 -18.35
CA ILE A 105 1.77 4.60 -19.15
C ILE A 105 2.93 5.05 -18.26
N GLN A 106 2.71 6.00 -17.36
CA GLN A 106 3.78 6.48 -16.47
C GLN A 106 4.33 5.37 -15.56
N ARG A 107 3.46 4.51 -15.02
CA ARG A 107 3.86 3.34 -14.24
C ARG A 107 4.63 2.32 -15.07
N SER A 108 4.17 2.06 -16.29
CA SER A 108 4.80 1.13 -17.23
C SER A 108 6.22 1.59 -17.60
N LEU A 109 6.39 2.89 -17.91
CA LEU A 109 7.72 3.48 -18.18
C LEU A 109 8.65 3.36 -16.96
N THR A 110 8.16 3.56 -15.75
CA THR A 110 8.97 3.39 -14.53
C THR A 110 9.40 1.92 -14.34
N LYS A 111 8.54 0.95 -14.64
CA LYS A 111 8.90 -0.48 -14.62
C LYS A 111 9.92 -0.83 -15.72
N ALA A 112 9.77 -0.25 -16.91
CA ALA A 112 10.75 -0.41 -17.98
C ALA A 112 12.14 0.15 -17.59
N LEU A 113 12.19 1.28 -16.87
CA LEU A 113 13.42 1.81 -16.26
C LEU A 113 14.01 0.87 -15.21
N ALA A 114 13.17 0.24 -14.40
CA ALA A 114 13.62 -0.72 -13.40
C ALA A 114 14.31 -1.93 -14.03
N ARG A 115 13.90 -2.37 -15.21
CA ARG A 115 14.60 -3.44 -15.97
C ARG A 115 16.02 -3.06 -16.38
N HIS A 116 16.33 -1.77 -16.49
CA HIS A 116 17.69 -1.25 -16.63
C HIS A 116 18.47 -1.16 -15.30
N GLY A 117 17.84 -1.48 -14.18
CA GLY A 117 18.46 -1.53 -12.84
C GLY A 117 17.89 -0.51 -11.84
N LEU A 118 17.35 0.63 -12.28
CA LEU A 118 16.93 1.71 -11.38
C LEU A 118 15.76 1.31 -10.47
N GLY A 119 16.03 1.14 -9.17
CA GLY A 119 15.01 0.80 -8.19
C GLY A 119 14.36 -0.57 -8.41
N LEU A 120 15.02 -1.49 -9.10
CA LEU A 120 14.48 -2.84 -9.41
C LEU A 120 14.05 -3.58 -8.15
N TYR A 121 14.74 -3.40 -7.04
CA TYR A 121 14.45 -4.04 -5.76
C TYR A 121 13.07 -3.65 -5.18
N LEU A 122 12.49 -2.53 -5.61
CA LEU A 122 11.14 -2.11 -5.17
C LEU A 122 10.04 -3.03 -5.68
N TYR A 123 10.30 -3.70 -6.80
CA TYR A 123 9.34 -4.61 -7.45
C TYR A 123 9.52 -6.08 -7.02
N ALA A 124 10.46 -6.35 -6.11
CA ALA A 124 10.64 -7.69 -5.58
C ALA A 124 9.37 -8.12 -4.81
N GLY A 125 8.72 -9.17 -5.29
CA GLY A 125 7.48 -9.70 -4.71
C GLY A 125 6.18 -9.21 -5.34
N GLU A 126 6.21 -8.25 -6.28
CA GLU A 126 4.98 -7.81 -6.98
C GLU A 126 4.35 -8.89 -7.86
N ASP A 127 5.16 -9.79 -8.41
CA ASP A 127 4.72 -10.89 -9.29
C ASP A 127 4.47 -12.20 -8.52
N LEU A 128 4.52 -12.15 -7.19
CA LEU A 128 4.04 -13.29 -6.41
C LEU A 128 2.54 -13.46 -6.70
N PRO A 129 2.05 -14.70 -6.94
CA PRO A 129 0.64 -14.97 -7.04
C PRO A 129 -0.05 -14.25 -5.89
N GLU A 130 -1.20 -13.60 -6.13
CA GLU A 130 -2.06 -13.18 -5.03
C GLU A 130 -2.16 -14.42 -4.14
N VAL A 131 -1.41 -14.45 -3.07
CA VAL A 131 -1.70 -15.39 -1.98
C VAL A 131 -3.16 -15.09 -1.72
N GLU A 132 -4.04 -16.08 -1.95
CA GLU A 132 -5.42 -15.96 -1.50
C GLU A 132 -5.29 -15.53 -0.05
N VAL A 133 -5.52 -14.24 0.18
CA VAL A 133 -5.28 -13.67 1.50
C VAL A 133 -6.33 -14.34 2.35
N GLU A 134 -5.88 -15.34 3.11
CA GLU A 134 -6.73 -16.22 3.87
C GLU A 134 -7.61 -15.35 4.76
N LYS A 135 -8.90 -15.27 4.39
CA LYS A 135 -9.87 -14.54 5.19
C LYS A 135 -10.11 -15.31 6.46
N ILE A 136 -10.36 -14.59 7.53
CA ILE A 136 -10.65 -15.21 8.81
C ILE A 136 -11.94 -16.05 8.74
N SER A 137 -12.03 -17.04 9.61
CA SER A 137 -13.24 -17.84 9.75
C SER A 137 -14.43 -17.00 10.26
N ALA A 138 -15.65 -17.47 10.00
CA ALA A 138 -16.84 -16.84 10.56
C ALA A 138 -16.81 -16.78 12.10
N ARG A 139 -16.13 -17.74 12.74
CA ARG A 139 -15.93 -17.80 14.20
C ARG A 139 -15.00 -16.66 14.65
N ASP A 140 -13.91 -16.42 13.96
CA ASP A 140 -12.95 -15.35 14.31
C ASP A 140 -13.59 -13.97 14.11
N ALA A 141 -14.41 -13.79 13.08
CA ALA A 141 -15.19 -12.57 12.88
C ALA A 141 -16.17 -12.31 14.05
N GLN A 142 -16.78 -13.36 14.62
CA GLN A 142 -17.61 -13.25 15.81
C GLN A 142 -16.78 -12.90 17.06
N VAL A 143 -15.55 -13.43 17.18
CA VAL A 143 -14.64 -13.09 18.28
C VAL A 143 -14.30 -11.60 18.25
N VAL A 144 -13.92 -11.04 17.10
CA VAL A 144 -13.66 -9.59 16.97
C VAL A 144 -14.88 -8.79 17.38
N LYS A 145 -16.08 -9.17 16.87
CA LYS A 145 -17.33 -8.48 17.23
C LYS A 145 -17.58 -8.54 18.72
N ALA A 146 -17.44 -9.69 19.36
CA ALA A 146 -17.63 -9.85 20.80
C ALA A 146 -16.63 -9.04 21.65
N ILE A 147 -15.43 -8.79 21.15
CA ILE A 147 -14.45 -7.92 21.80
C ILE A 147 -14.89 -6.46 21.66
N VAL A 148 -15.29 -6.03 20.45
CA VAL A 148 -15.78 -4.67 20.18
C VAL A 148 -17.01 -4.34 21.02
N ASP A 149 -17.96 -5.27 21.12
CA ASP A 149 -19.22 -5.11 21.88
C ASP A 149 -18.99 -4.86 23.42
N LYS A 150 -17.78 -5.12 23.93
CA LYS A 150 -17.42 -4.82 25.34
C LYS A 150 -17.05 -3.35 25.58
N PHE A 151 -16.90 -2.55 24.54
CA PHE A 151 -16.55 -1.14 24.66
C PHE A 151 -17.80 -0.27 24.71
N GLU A 152 -17.81 0.77 25.54
CA GLU A 152 -18.92 1.72 25.70
C GLU A 152 -19.37 2.38 24.38
N ASN A 153 -18.44 2.55 23.43
CA ASN A 153 -18.69 3.14 22.11
C ASN A 153 -18.59 2.08 21.00
N ALA A 154 -19.16 0.88 21.23
CA ALA A 154 -19.04 -0.25 20.34
C ALA A 154 -19.39 0.08 18.87
N ASP A 155 -20.50 0.79 18.62
CA ASP A 155 -20.93 1.14 17.27
C ASP A 155 -19.92 2.03 16.54
N LYS A 156 -19.42 3.07 17.21
CA LYS A 156 -18.39 3.96 16.63
C LYS A 156 -17.08 3.23 16.38
N LEU A 157 -16.69 2.33 17.28
CA LEU A 157 -15.49 1.53 17.14
C LEU A 157 -15.62 0.55 15.97
N TYR A 158 -16.80 -0.07 15.83
CA TYR A 158 -17.13 -0.95 14.71
C TYR A 158 -16.98 -0.22 13.37
N GLU A 159 -17.67 0.93 13.22
CA GLU A 159 -17.58 1.75 12.00
C GLU A 159 -16.15 2.22 11.70
N SER A 160 -15.41 2.64 12.74
CA SER A 160 -14.00 3.06 12.59
C SER A 160 -13.13 1.92 12.08
N LEU A 161 -13.31 0.69 12.57
CA LEU A 161 -12.56 -0.47 12.09
C LEU A 161 -12.94 -0.83 10.66
N LEU A 162 -14.23 -0.82 10.30
CA LEU A 162 -14.67 -1.06 8.93
C LEU A 162 -14.05 -0.06 7.94
N ASN A 163 -14.03 1.22 8.31
CA ASN A 163 -13.45 2.28 7.49
C ASN A 163 -11.92 2.17 7.40
N LYS A 164 -11.24 1.89 8.53
CA LYS A 164 -9.77 1.75 8.56
C LYS A 164 -9.28 0.64 7.64
N TYR A 165 -9.97 -0.51 7.62
CA TYR A 165 -9.57 -1.67 6.84
C TYR A 165 -10.29 -1.79 5.49
N HIS A 166 -11.15 -0.80 5.14
CA HIS A 166 -11.93 -0.75 3.89
C HIS A 166 -12.75 -2.03 3.63
N ILE A 167 -13.40 -2.55 4.67
CA ILE A 167 -14.24 -3.76 4.64
C ILE A 167 -15.69 -3.42 4.95
N LYS A 168 -16.61 -4.29 4.51
CA LYS A 168 -18.05 -4.14 4.79
C LYS A 168 -18.48 -4.84 6.09
N ASN A 169 -17.75 -5.87 6.47
CA ASN A 169 -17.98 -6.64 7.69
C ASN A 169 -16.70 -7.39 8.09
N PHE A 170 -16.60 -7.86 9.34
CA PHE A 170 -15.41 -8.53 9.83
C PHE A 170 -15.07 -9.87 9.16
N LYS A 171 -15.98 -10.51 8.41
CA LYS A 171 -15.67 -11.71 7.64
C LYS A 171 -14.73 -11.45 6.45
N GLU A 172 -14.57 -10.19 6.08
CA GLU A 172 -13.67 -9.79 5.00
C GLU A 172 -12.22 -9.54 5.49
N LEU A 173 -11.99 -9.56 6.81
CA LEU A 173 -10.66 -9.40 7.39
C LEU A 173 -9.74 -10.53 6.96
N THR A 174 -8.49 -10.17 6.74
CA THR A 174 -7.39 -11.12 6.57
C THR A 174 -6.89 -11.61 7.93
N VAL A 175 -6.24 -12.76 7.97
CA VAL A 175 -5.63 -13.30 9.20
C VAL A 175 -4.68 -12.28 9.85
N LYS A 176 -3.88 -11.57 9.03
CA LYS A 176 -2.96 -10.52 9.53
C LYS A 176 -3.71 -9.35 10.18
N GLN A 177 -4.77 -8.85 9.52
CA GLN A 177 -5.61 -7.76 10.05
C GLN A 177 -6.33 -8.20 11.33
N TYR A 178 -6.79 -9.43 11.40
CA TYR A 178 -7.40 -10.01 12.61
C TYR A 178 -6.46 -9.96 13.80
N VAL A 179 -5.23 -10.44 13.64
CA VAL A 179 -4.23 -10.41 14.71
C VAL A 179 -3.93 -8.98 15.17
N GLU A 180 -3.75 -8.05 14.24
CA GLU A 180 -3.52 -6.62 14.54
C GLU A 180 -4.68 -6.00 15.32
N ILE A 181 -5.93 -6.26 14.89
CA ILE A 181 -7.14 -5.74 15.56
C ILE A 181 -7.26 -6.32 16.97
N VAL A 182 -7.11 -7.63 17.13
CA VAL A 182 -7.26 -8.28 18.44
C VAL A 182 -6.20 -7.78 19.42
N GLN A 183 -4.96 -7.62 18.98
CA GLN A 183 -3.89 -7.05 19.79
C GLN A 183 -4.22 -5.60 20.21
N GLY A 184 -4.57 -4.74 19.26
CA GLY A 184 -4.90 -3.35 19.53
C GLY A 184 -6.10 -3.18 20.46
N LEU A 185 -7.14 -4.02 20.33
CA LEU A 185 -8.30 -3.99 21.21
C LEU A 185 -7.96 -4.46 22.64
N ASN A 186 -7.10 -5.46 22.78
CA ASN A 186 -6.61 -5.91 24.10
C ASN A 186 -5.78 -4.82 24.79
N ASP A 187 -4.85 -4.17 24.08
CA ASP A 187 -4.04 -3.08 24.61
C ASP A 187 -4.91 -1.90 25.09
N LEU A 188 -5.96 -1.57 24.32
CA LEU A 188 -6.94 -0.55 24.70
C LEU A 188 -7.71 -0.93 25.98
N SER A 189 -8.09 -2.20 26.11
CA SER A 189 -8.83 -2.70 27.28
C SER A 189 -7.95 -2.68 28.56
N GLU A 190 -6.68 -3.06 28.44
CA GLU A 190 -5.73 -3.01 29.57
C GLU A 190 -5.42 -1.58 29.99
N SER A 191 -5.26 -0.67 29.04
CA SER A 191 -5.01 0.75 29.32
C SER A 191 -6.17 1.41 30.06
N ARG A 192 -7.41 1.00 29.78
CA ARG A 192 -8.59 1.47 30.52
C ARG A 192 -8.64 0.91 31.94
N ARG A 193 -8.39 -0.38 32.12
CA ARG A 193 -8.36 -1.02 33.45
C ARG A 193 -7.33 -0.37 34.38
N LYS A 194 -6.16 0.01 33.88
CA LYS A 194 -5.13 0.73 34.65
C LYS A 194 -5.61 2.12 35.06
N LYS A 195 -6.28 2.87 34.18
CA LYS A 195 -6.82 4.20 34.48
C LYS A 195 -7.97 4.17 35.52
N ASP A 196 -8.79 3.15 35.49
CA ASP A 196 -9.89 2.98 36.46
C ASP A 196 -9.37 2.49 37.82
N GLY A 197 -8.32 1.63 37.83
CA GLY A 197 -7.64 1.21 39.05
C GLY A 197 -6.97 2.38 39.79
N ASP A 198 -6.34 3.31 39.09
CA ASP A 198 -5.71 4.50 39.66
C ASP A 198 -6.74 5.51 40.23
N LYS A 199 -7.94 5.58 39.65
CA LYS A 199 -9.04 6.42 40.17
C LYS A 199 -9.60 5.90 41.51
N VAL A 200 -9.70 4.59 41.65
CA VAL A 200 -10.19 3.96 42.90
C VAL A 200 -9.15 4.12 44.04
N HIS A 201 -7.87 4.13 43.74
CA HIS A 201 -6.81 4.30 44.75
C HIS A 201 -6.67 5.74 45.22
N ASN A 202 -7.10 6.74 44.44
CA ASN A 202 -6.98 8.17 44.79
C ASN A 202 -8.25 8.70 45.52
N SER A 203 -9.39 7.98 45.47
CA SER A 203 -10.58 8.36 46.23
C SER A 203 -10.60 7.86 47.69
N GLY A 204 -9.66 6.98 48.05
CA GLY A 204 -9.55 6.45 49.43
C GLY A 204 -8.64 7.26 50.38
N LYS A 205 -8.10 8.40 49.97
CA LYS A 205 -7.14 9.21 50.77
C LYS A 205 -7.68 10.54 51.27
N SER A 206 -8.97 10.82 51.24
CA SER A 206 -9.55 12.11 51.66
C SER A 206 -10.52 12.05 52.83
N GLU A 207 -10.44 11.05 53.71
CA GLU A 207 -11.14 11.09 55.00
C GLU A 207 -10.15 10.77 56.14
N GLY A 208 -9.74 11.80 56.86
CA GLY A 208 -8.96 11.62 58.10
C GLY A 208 -8.16 12.84 58.51
N LYS A 209 -8.78 14.00 58.67
CA LYS A 209 -8.27 15.06 59.56
C LYS A 209 -9.45 15.60 60.39
N THR A 210 -9.68 14.94 61.48
CA THR A 210 -10.51 15.46 62.59
C THR A 210 -9.66 16.42 63.40
N GLU A 211 -10.09 17.66 63.51
CA GLU A 211 -9.62 18.65 64.42
C GLU A 211 -9.87 18.18 65.90
N THR A 212 -8.86 18.31 66.73
CA THR A 212 -9.06 18.36 68.18
C THR A 212 -8.48 19.65 68.67
N LYS A 213 -9.36 20.64 68.87
CA LYS A 213 -9.15 21.78 69.79
C LYS A 213 -9.53 21.31 71.21
N ALA A 214 -8.71 21.56 72.18
CA ALA A 214 -9.09 21.98 73.52
C ALA A 214 -7.87 22.24 74.40
N LEU A 215 -7.85 23.42 74.96
CA LEU A 215 -7.45 23.93 76.27
C LEU A 215 -5.98 24.02 76.56
#